data_5a6fbaa3d6f5cb4e3bd9895632c5f623
#
_entry.id   5a6fbaa3d6f5cb4e3bd9895632c5f623
#
_cell.length_a   1.000
_cell.length_b   1.000
_cell.length_c   1.000
_cell.angle_alpha   90.00
_cell.angle_beta   90.00
_cell.angle_gamma   90.00
#
_symmetry.space_group_name_H-M   'P 1'
#
loop_
_entity.id
_entity.type
_entity.pdbx_description
1 polymer ?
#
loop_
_entity_poly.entity_id
_entity_poly.type
_entity_poly.pdbx_seq_one_letter_code
_entity_poly.pdbx_strand_id
1 'polypeptide(L)' 'MISLKIELDQVKCIKETAITIRGSRRRITVPSEVVDLLKLNDGDKLRWVVLNDRTITLSKVK' A
#
# COMPACT_ATOMS: atom_id res chain seq x y z
N MET A 1 2.94 -7.19 21.46
CA MET A 1 3.48 -7.27 20.11
C MET A 1 2.46 -7.85 19.16
N ILE A 2 2.33 -7.23 18.05
CA ILE A 2 1.35 -7.66 17.08
C ILE A 2 2.01 -8.65 16.15
N SER A 3 1.50 -9.86 16.13
CA SER A 3 1.93 -10.77 15.11
C SER A 3 1.00 -10.60 13.92
N LEU A 4 1.58 -10.16 12.84
CA LEU A 4 0.90 -10.18 11.57
C LEU A 4 0.90 -11.61 11.08
N LYS A 5 -0.25 -12.21 11.10
CA LYS A 5 -0.39 -13.50 10.47
C LYS A 5 -0.57 -13.28 8.99
N ILE A 6 0.54 -13.25 8.29
CA ILE A 6 0.49 -13.25 6.83
C ILE A 6 0.69 -14.68 6.40
N GLU A 7 -0.31 -15.22 5.75
CA GLU A 7 -0.17 -16.54 5.15
C GLU A 7 0.60 -16.39 3.86
N LEU A 8 1.77 -17.00 3.79
CA LEU A 8 2.70 -16.79 2.68
C LEU A 8 2.12 -17.21 1.34
N ASP A 9 1.25 -18.20 1.33
CA ASP A 9 0.63 -18.65 0.09
C ASP A 9 -0.37 -17.63 -0.48
N GLN A 10 -0.78 -16.65 0.31
CA GLN A 10 -1.67 -15.58 -0.13
C GLN A 10 -0.92 -14.31 -0.51
N VAL A 11 0.37 -14.29 -0.27
CA VAL A 11 1.17 -13.10 -0.58
C VAL A 11 1.55 -13.09 -2.05
N LYS A 12 1.16 -12.06 -2.76
CA LYS A 12 1.48 -11.89 -4.18
C LYS A 12 2.80 -11.17 -4.38
N CYS A 13 3.08 -10.18 -3.55
CA CYS A 13 4.38 -9.51 -3.55
C CYS A 13 4.59 -8.81 -2.24
N ILE A 14 5.84 -8.57 -1.92
CA ILE A 14 6.25 -7.76 -0.77
C ILE A 14 7.24 -6.74 -1.31
N LYS A 15 6.90 -5.47 -1.17
CA LYS A 15 7.75 -4.38 -1.64
C LYS A 15 7.82 -3.31 -0.57
N GLU A 16 8.95 -2.65 -0.51
CA GLU A 16 9.17 -1.53 0.38
C GLU A 16 9.54 -0.31 -0.44
N THR A 17 8.95 0.81 -0.13
CA THR A 17 9.29 2.08 -0.74
C THR A 17 9.43 3.12 0.35
N ALA A 18 10.30 4.10 0.10
CA ALA A 18 10.51 5.17 1.07
C ALA A 18 9.45 6.24 0.93
N ILE A 19 9.09 6.83 2.06
CA ILE A 19 8.24 8.01 2.08
C ILE A 19 9.14 9.24 2.00
N THR A 20 8.79 10.16 1.12
CA THR A 20 9.45 11.46 1.05
C THR A 20 8.54 12.51 1.66
N ILE A 21 9.06 13.20 2.66
CA ILE A 21 8.33 14.28 3.31
C ILE A 21 9.12 15.57 3.13
N ARG A 22 8.49 16.55 2.47
CA ARG A 22 9.09 17.86 2.21
C ARG A 22 8.05 18.93 2.51
N GLY A 23 8.20 19.61 3.62
CA GLY A 23 7.21 20.58 4.06
C GLY A 23 5.85 19.92 4.20
N SER A 24 4.87 20.40 3.46
CA SER A 24 3.52 19.82 3.50
C SER A 24 3.33 18.67 2.53
N ARG A 25 4.35 18.35 1.74
CA ARG A 25 4.24 17.28 0.74
C ARG A 25 4.66 15.94 1.33
N ARG A 26 3.82 14.95 1.13
CA ARG A 26 4.07 13.59 1.58
C ARG A 26 3.84 12.67 0.39
N ARG A 27 4.91 12.02 -0.05
CA ARG A 27 4.86 11.21 -1.27
C ARG A 27 5.39 9.81 -1.01
N ILE A 28 4.77 8.85 -1.66
CA ILE A 28 5.29 7.49 -1.73
C ILE A 28 5.25 7.04 -3.18
N THR A 29 6.12 6.11 -3.50
CA THR A 29 6.10 5.46 -4.81
C THR A 29 5.31 4.17 -4.70
N VAL A 30 4.36 3.99 -5.59
CA VAL A 30 3.62 2.73 -5.68
C VAL A 30 4.43 1.79 -6.56
N PRO A 31 4.85 0.62 -6.04
CA PRO A 31 5.62 -0.31 -6.86
C PRO A 31 4.86 -0.76 -8.09
N SER A 32 5.59 -0.99 -9.18
CA SER A 32 4.97 -1.40 -10.43
C SER A 32 4.20 -2.72 -10.30
N GLU A 33 4.71 -3.63 -9.47
CA GLU A 33 4.03 -4.89 -9.23
C GLU A 33 2.65 -4.68 -8.60
N VAL A 34 2.54 -3.70 -7.70
CA VAL A 34 1.27 -3.37 -7.07
C VAL A 34 0.32 -2.77 -8.09
N VAL A 35 0.83 -1.89 -8.95
CA VAL A 35 0.03 -1.30 -10.03
C VAL A 35 -0.54 -2.40 -10.92
N ASP A 36 0.28 -3.37 -11.28
CA ASP A 36 -0.15 -4.47 -12.14
C ASP A 36 -1.16 -5.38 -11.45
N LEU A 37 -0.91 -5.72 -10.19
CA LEU A 37 -1.80 -6.62 -9.45
C LEU A 37 -3.17 -6.00 -9.20
N LEU A 38 -3.21 -4.73 -8.90
CA LEU A 38 -4.47 -4.02 -8.64
C LEU A 38 -5.05 -3.40 -9.89
N LYS A 39 -4.37 -3.49 -11.02
CA LYS A 39 -4.80 -2.90 -12.29
C LYS A 39 -5.13 -1.42 -12.12
N LEU A 40 -4.16 -0.70 -11.56
CA LEU A 40 -4.32 0.73 -11.31
C LEU A 40 -4.08 1.52 -12.59
N ASN A 41 -4.92 2.50 -12.82
CA ASN A 41 -4.81 3.42 -13.94
C ASN A 41 -4.73 4.84 -13.42
N ASP A 42 -4.26 5.73 -14.28
CA ASP A 42 -4.22 7.14 -13.93
C ASP A 42 -5.62 7.62 -13.53
N GLY A 43 -5.67 8.34 -12.42
CA GLY A 43 -6.93 8.85 -11.90
C GLY A 43 -7.66 7.90 -10.97
N ASP A 44 -7.21 6.66 -10.85
CA ASP A 44 -7.82 5.73 -9.90
C ASP A 44 -7.61 6.20 -8.48
N LYS A 45 -8.55 5.87 -7.63
CA LYS A 45 -8.48 6.22 -6.21
C LYS A 45 -8.13 5.00 -5.39
N LEU A 46 -7.31 5.22 -4.39
CA LEU A 46 -6.96 4.20 -3.43
C LEU A 46 -7.62 4.52 -2.09
N ARG A 47 -8.12 3.50 -1.45
CA ARG A 47 -8.69 3.63 -0.12
C ARG A 47 -7.66 3.19 0.90
N TRP A 48 -7.38 4.07 1.83
CA TRP A 48 -6.46 3.83 2.92
C TRP A 48 -7.27 3.53 4.17
N VAL A 49 -7.11 2.33 4.70
CA VAL A 49 -7.80 1.94 5.92
C VAL A 49 -6.75 1.74 6.99
N VAL A 50 -6.80 2.57 8.02
CA VAL A 50 -5.87 2.49 9.14
C VAL A 50 -6.50 1.59 10.19
N LEU A 51 -5.88 0.45 10.43
CA LEU A 51 -6.39 -0.53 11.39
C LEU A 51 -5.90 -0.25 12.80
N ASN A 52 -4.67 0.25 12.92
CA ASN A 52 -4.08 0.65 14.20
C ASN A 52 -2.86 1.51 13.88
N ASP A 53 -2.09 1.84 14.91
CA ASP A 53 -0.96 2.77 14.75
C ASP A 53 0.11 2.28 13.79
N ARG A 54 0.12 1.01 13.44
CA ARG A 54 1.18 0.42 12.64
C ARG A 54 0.70 -0.30 11.39
N THR A 55 -0.60 -0.42 11.23
CA THR A 55 -1.14 -1.24 10.14
C THR A 55 -2.15 -0.46 9.33
N ILE A 56 -1.90 -0.40 8.04
CA ILE A 56 -2.87 0.14 7.09
C ILE A 56 -3.05 -0.85 5.95
N THR A 57 -4.20 -0.81 5.35
CA THR A 57 -4.46 -1.56 4.13
C THR A 57 -4.81 -0.58 3.02
N LEU A 58 -4.46 -0.97 1.82
CA LEU A 58 -4.77 -0.22 0.62
C LEU A 58 -5.63 -1.06 -0.29
N SER A 59 -6.65 -0.46 -0.85
CA SER A 59 -7.48 -1.14 -1.83
C SER A 59 -7.88 -0.16 -2.91
N LYS A 60 -8.15 -0.70 -4.10
CA LYS A 60 -8.61 0.11 -5.21
C LYS A 60 -10.08 0.42 -5.02
N VAL A 61 -10.44 1.67 -5.20
CA VAL A 61 -11.84 2.11 -5.16
C VAL A 61 -12.42 1.90 -6.55
N LYS A 62 -13.51 1.18 -6.60
CA LYS A 62 -14.20 0.95 -7.87
C LYS A 62 -15.15 2.09 -8.20
#